data_505d9d704c5033cfc65286e55e798cf8
#
_entry.id   505d9d704c5033cfc65286e55e798cf8
#
_cell.length_a   1.000
_cell.length_b   1.000
_cell.length_c   1.000
_cell.angle_alpha   90.00
_cell.angle_beta   90.00
_cell.angle_gamma   90.00
#
_symmetry.space_group_name_H-M   'P 1'
#
loop_
_entity.id
_entity.type
_entity.pdbx_description
1 polymer ?
#
loop_
_entity_poly.entity_id
_entity_poly.type
_entity_poly.pdbx_seq_one_letter_code
_entity_poly.pdbx_strand_id
1 'polypeptide(L)'
;MEHVIHEIPPLFSPSSSILILGSFPSVKSRECGFFYGHPQNRFWKVLSGLFREDLPVSIPEKQQFLLRHHIAVWDVIASCEIHGSSDSSIKNALPNDLSVILSHTCIRQIFCNGTTSWKLYQKYMKPQYAVDAVKLPSTSPANAAFSLERLTEEWSVILPYLKNPS
;
A
#
# COMPACT_ATOMS: atom_id res chain seq x y z
N MET A 1 -10.61 -12.35 18.78
CA MET A 1 -10.36 -11.55 17.58
C MET A 1 -11.33 -10.39 17.56
N GLU A 2 -10.87 -9.23 17.13
CA GLU A 2 -11.71 -8.05 17.01
C GLU A 2 -12.24 -7.92 15.60
N HIS A 3 -13.48 -7.43 15.47
CA HIS A 3 -14.01 -6.92 14.21
C HIS A 3 -13.56 -5.48 14.05
N VAL A 4 -12.83 -5.18 12.98
CA VAL A 4 -12.23 -3.86 12.76
C VAL A 4 -12.63 -3.33 11.39
N ILE A 5 -12.99 -2.05 11.35
CA ILE A 5 -13.32 -1.33 10.13
C ILE A 5 -12.14 -0.43 9.74
N HIS A 6 -11.81 -0.42 8.45
CA HIS A 6 -10.77 0.43 7.89
C HIS A 6 -11.31 1.87 7.80
N GLU A 7 -10.72 2.76 8.60
CA GLU A 7 -11.17 4.16 8.67
C GLU A 7 -10.22 5.13 7.95
N ILE A 8 -9.07 4.64 7.46
CA ILE A 8 -8.11 5.49 6.78
C ILE A 8 -8.56 5.67 5.33
N PRO A 9 -8.85 6.92 4.90
CA PRO A 9 -9.29 7.14 3.51
C PRO A 9 -8.14 6.88 2.54
N PRO A 10 -8.46 6.51 1.28
CA PRO A 10 -7.42 6.35 0.28
C PRO A 10 -6.72 7.69 -0.01
N LEU A 11 -5.43 7.64 -0.28
CA LEU A 11 -4.70 8.82 -0.72
C LEU A 11 -4.45 8.72 -2.21
N PHE A 12 -4.93 9.68 -2.97
CA PHE A 12 -4.69 9.73 -4.42
C PHE A 12 -4.98 11.15 -4.95
N SER A 13 -4.52 11.40 -6.15
CA SER A 13 -4.91 12.58 -6.93
C SER A 13 -5.25 12.14 -8.35
N PRO A 14 -5.89 13.00 -9.16
CA PRO A 14 -6.15 12.65 -10.57
C PRO A 14 -4.88 12.29 -11.35
N SER A 15 -3.72 12.80 -10.93
CA SER A 15 -2.44 12.50 -11.58
C SER A 15 -1.73 11.25 -11.06
N SER A 16 -2.31 10.55 -10.10
CA SER A 16 -1.73 9.30 -9.59
C SER A 16 -1.60 8.29 -10.74
N SER A 17 -0.42 7.67 -10.86
CA SER A 17 -0.14 6.74 -11.95
C SER A 17 0.05 5.30 -11.50
N ILE A 18 0.33 5.07 -10.22
CA ILE A 18 0.33 3.73 -9.63
C ILE A 18 -0.49 3.72 -8.36
N LEU A 19 -0.98 2.54 -8.01
CA LEU A 19 -1.67 2.28 -6.75
C LEU A 19 -0.93 1.19 -6.00
N ILE A 20 -0.52 1.49 -4.77
CA ILE A 20 0.08 0.50 -3.87
C ILE A 20 -0.97 0.08 -2.85
N LEU A 21 -1.24 -1.22 -2.78
CA LEU A 21 -2.22 -1.79 -1.87
C LEU A 21 -1.53 -2.61 -0.78
N GLY A 22 -1.85 -2.30 0.48
CA GLY A 22 -1.59 -3.20 1.59
C GLY A 22 -2.78 -4.14 1.80
N SER A 23 -2.68 -5.00 2.81
CA SER A 23 -3.77 -5.90 3.18
C SER A 23 -4.79 -5.19 4.07
N PHE A 24 -4.37 -4.80 5.26
CA PHE A 24 -5.17 -4.10 6.26
C PHE A 24 -4.22 -3.29 7.14
N PRO A 25 -4.61 -2.10 7.63
CA PRO A 25 -3.67 -1.28 8.40
C PRO A 25 -3.30 -1.93 9.74
N SER A 26 -2.02 -1.80 10.12
CA SER A 26 -1.53 -2.25 11.41
C SER A 26 -2.20 -1.50 12.56
N VAL A 27 -2.05 -1.99 13.78
CA VAL A 27 -2.55 -1.29 14.98
C VAL A 27 -1.99 0.14 15.04
N LYS A 28 -0.68 0.31 14.78
CA LYS A 28 -0.05 1.64 14.79
C LYS A 28 -0.60 2.56 13.70
N SER A 29 -0.87 2.03 12.51
CA SER A 29 -1.49 2.80 11.43
C SER A 29 -2.90 3.23 11.81
N ARG A 30 -3.68 2.34 12.43
CA ARG A 30 -5.04 2.66 12.90
C ARG A 30 -5.02 3.72 14.00
N GLU A 31 -4.03 3.67 14.90
CA GLU A 31 -3.88 4.64 15.98
C GLU A 31 -3.52 6.04 15.45
N CYS A 32 -2.60 6.14 14.49
CA CYS A 32 -2.17 7.42 13.94
C CYS A 32 -3.04 7.92 12.78
N GLY A 33 -3.87 7.07 12.19
CA GLY A 33 -4.79 7.44 11.12
C GLY A 33 -4.14 7.56 9.74
N PHE A 34 -2.99 6.91 9.52
CA PHE A 34 -2.34 6.93 8.21
C PHE A 34 -1.56 5.64 7.95
N PHE A 35 -1.23 5.41 6.67
CA PHE A 35 -0.61 4.18 6.17
C PHE A 35 0.82 4.00 6.67
N TYR A 36 1.18 2.74 6.92
CA TYR A 36 2.55 2.35 7.27
C TYR A 36 3.11 3.15 8.44
N GLY A 37 2.27 3.31 9.49
CA GLY A 37 2.61 4.10 10.66
C GLY A 37 3.49 3.41 11.68
N HIS A 38 3.69 2.08 11.57
CA HIS A 38 4.55 1.37 12.51
C HIS A 38 6.00 1.84 12.32
N PRO A 39 6.72 2.21 13.42
CA PRO A 39 8.06 2.77 13.30
C PRO A 39 9.07 1.88 12.59
N GLN A 40 8.87 0.56 12.64
CA GLN A 40 9.78 -0.40 12.02
C GLN A 40 9.35 -0.80 10.61
N ASN A 41 8.23 -0.29 10.10
CA ASN A 41 7.85 -0.55 8.71
C ASN A 41 8.78 0.24 7.79
N ARG A 42 9.32 -0.44 6.79
CA ARG A 42 10.35 0.12 5.91
C ARG A 42 9.79 0.83 4.67
N PHE A 43 8.46 0.95 4.56
CA PHE A 43 7.81 1.53 3.38
C PHE A 43 8.38 2.91 3.03
N TRP A 44 8.43 3.82 4.01
CA TRP A 44 8.90 5.18 3.79
C TRP A 44 10.40 5.23 3.48
N LYS A 45 11.19 4.38 4.12
CA LYS A 45 12.64 4.28 3.86
C LYS A 45 12.91 3.75 2.45
N VAL A 46 12.13 2.78 1.99
CA VAL A 46 12.25 2.25 0.63
C VAL A 46 11.98 3.36 -0.39
N LEU A 47 10.87 4.08 -0.24
CA LEU A 47 10.53 5.15 -1.18
C LEU A 47 11.53 6.29 -1.14
N SER A 48 11.98 6.70 0.06
CA SER A 48 13.01 7.73 0.19
C SER A 48 14.30 7.32 -0.53
N GLY A 49 14.69 6.06 -0.42
CA GLY A 49 15.86 5.53 -1.11
C GLY A 49 15.70 5.54 -2.62
N LEU A 50 14.52 5.15 -3.12
CA LEU A 50 14.24 5.13 -4.56
C LEU A 50 14.29 6.52 -5.18
N PHE A 51 13.74 7.51 -4.50
CA PHE A 51 13.65 8.88 -5.00
C PHE A 51 14.82 9.76 -4.55
N ARG A 52 15.71 9.24 -3.70
CA ARG A 52 16.86 9.95 -3.15
C ARG A 52 16.44 11.26 -2.47
N GLU A 53 15.41 11.15 -1.64
CA GLU A 53 14.85 12.27 -0.88
C GLU A 53 14.90 11.97 0.61
N ASP A 54 14.81 13.02 1.43
CA ASP A 54 14.73 12.87 2.87
C ASP A 54 13.47 12.10 3.28
N LEU A 55 13.60 11.38 4.38
CA LEU A 55 12.50 10.58 4.93
C LEU A 55 11.37 11.50 5.39
N PRO A 56 10.14 11.37 4.85
CA PRO A 56 9.01 12.12 5.36
C PRO A 56 8.65 11.61 6.76
N VAL A 57 8.34 12.51 7.68
CA VAL A 57 8.11 12.17 9.09
C VAL A 57 6.65 12.41 9.50
N SER A 58 6.13 13.62 9.25
CA SER A 58 4.75 13.94 9.59
C SER A 58 3.76 13.37 8.56
N ILE A 59 2.50 13.23 8.96
CA ILE A 59 1.45 12.79 8.01
C ILE A 59 1.34 13.75 6.82
N PRO A 60 1.29 15.09 7.00
CA PRO A 60 1.29 15.99 5.85
C PRO A 60 2.50 15.81 4.92
N GLU A 61 3.70 15.61 5.47
CA GLU A 61 4.89 15.36 4.68
C GLU A 61 4.76 14.05 3.88
N LYS A 62 4.24 13.01 4.50
CA LYS A 62 3.99 11.71 3.85
C LYS A 62 2.97 11.83 2.72
N GLN A 63 1.89 12.57 2.95
CA GLN A 63 0.88 12.82 1.93
C GLN A 63 1.46 13.55 0.72
N GLN A 64 2.20 14.62 0.97
CA GLN A 64 2.82 15.40 -0.10
C GLN A 64 3.87 14.59 -0.86
N PHE A 65 4.63 13.77 -0.16
CA PHE A 65 5.62 12.88 -0.76
C PHE A 65 4.96 11.94 -1.79
N LEU A 66 3.89 11.27 -1.39
CA LEU A 66 3.19 10.33 -2.27
C LEU A 66 2.53 11.04 -3.46
N LEU A 67 1.84 12.16 -3.21
CA LEU A 67 1.17 12.89 -4.27
C LEU A 67 2.17 13.49 -5.27
N ARG A 68 3.29 14.01 -4.78
CA ARG A 68 4.34 14.57 -5.64
C ARG A 68 4.94 13.53 -6.57
N HIS A 69 5.01 12.27 -6.11
CA HIS A 69 5.54 11.17 -6.91
C HIS A 69 4.46 10.37 -7.65
N HIS A 70 3.21 10.87 -7.67
CA HIS A 70 2.10 10.24 -8.40
C HIS A 70 1.75 8.83 -7.89
N ILE A 71 1.88 8.62 -6.60
CA ILE A 71 1.60 7.34 -5.95
C ILE A 71 0.30 7.43 -5.17
N ALA A 72 -0.65 6.56 -5.48
CA ALA A 72 -1.84 6.35 -4.67
C ALA A 72 -1.62 5.18 -3.72
N VAL A 73 -2.20 5.23 -2.54
CA VAL A 73 -2.13 4.15 -1.56
C VAL A 73 -3.49 3.87 -0.93
N TRP A 74 -3.73 2.61 -0.67
CA TRP A 74 -4.88 2.12 0.10
C TRP A 74 -4.59 0.69 0.56
N ASP A 75 -5.63 0.00 1.03
CA ASP A 75 -5.56 -1.42 1.40
C ASP A 75 -6.68 -2.19 0.71
N VAL A 76 -6.51 -3.51 0.55
CA VAL A 76 -7.51 -4.37 -0.08
C VAL A 76 -8.75 -4.48 0.79
N ILE A 77 -8.60 -4.56 2.09
CA ILE A 77 -9.67 -4.93 3.02
C ILE A 77 -10.32 -3.69 3.67
N ALA A 78 -11.64 -3.59 3.57
CA ALA A 78 -12.44 -2.54 4.20
C ALA A 78 -12.76 -2.88 5.66
N SER A 79 -13.03 -4.15 5.96
CA SER A 79 -13.29 -4.61 7.31
C SER A 79 -12.98 -6.09 7.42
N CYS A 80 -12.61 -6.52 8.60
CA CYS A 80 -12.32 -7.93 8.84
C CYS A 80 -12.30 -8.22 10.34
N GLU A 81 -12.23 -9.50 10.67
CA GLU A 81 -11.84 -9.95 11.99
C GLU A 81 -10.34 -10.20 11.97
N ILE A 82 -9.62 -9.62 12.91
CA ILE A 82 -8.16 -9.65 12.95
C ILE A 82 -7.67 -9.71 14.40
N HIS A 83 -6.54 -10.35 14.61
CA HIS A 83 -5.85 -10.38 15.90
C HIS A 83 -4.65 -9.44 15.81
N GLY A 84 -4.76 -8.24 16.41
CA GLY A 84 -3.72 -7.22 16.37
C GLY A 84 -3.39 -6.77 14.95
N SER A 85 -2.13 -6.92 14.56
CA SER A 85 -1.63 -6.58 13.21
C SER A 85 -1.32 -7.81 12.37
N SER A 86 -1.72 -8.99 12.82
CA SER A 86 -1.35 -10.27 12.18
C SER A 86 -2.18 -10.51 10.91
N ASP A 87 -1.56 -10.35 9.74
CA ASP A 87 -2.18 -10.62 8.44
C ASP A 87 -2.71 -12.06 8.34
N SER A 88 -2.01 -13.02 8.93
CA SER A 88 -2.42 -14.43 8.90
C SER A 88 -3.69 -14.70 9.69
N SER A 89 -4.09 -13.79 10.58
CA SER A 89 -5.32 -13.93 11.39
C SER A 89 -6.55 -13.32 10.72
N ILE A 90 -6.41 -12.67 9.55
CA ILE A 90 -7.54 -12.02 8.88
C ILE A 90 -8.62 -13.04 8.50
N LYS A 91 -9.85 -12.80 8.96
CA LYS A 91 -11.03 -13.61 8.67
C LYS A 91 -12.24 -12.72 8.38
N ASN A 92 -13.19 -13.27 7.64
CA ASN A 92 -14.45 -12.59 7.31
C ASN A 92 -14.19 -11.20 6.71
N ALA A 93 -13.28 -11.16 5.75
CA ALA A 93 -12.85 -9.92 5.12
C ALA A 93 -13.86 -9.42 4.10
N LEU A 94 -14.09 -8.10 4.11
CA LEU A 94 -14.84 -7.40 3.07
C LEU A 94 -13.87 -6.45 2.36
N PRO A 95 -13.81 -6.47 1.02
CA PRO A 95 -12.88 -5.63 0.29
C PRO A 95 -13.34 -4.18 0.21
N ASN A 96 -12.38 -3.27 0.03
CA ASN A 96 -12.65 -1.90 -0.32
C ASN A 96 -13.14 -1.79 -1.77
N ASP A 97 -13.85 -0.72 -2.08
CA ASP A 97 -14.28 -0.43 -3.45
C ASP A 97 -13.22 0.42 -4.15
N LEU A 98 -12.42 -0.20 -5.01
CA LEU A 98 -11.37 0.49 -5.75
C LEU A 98 -11.89 1.46 -6.81
N SER A 99 -13.17 1.40 -7.18
CA SER A 99 -13.72 2.34 -8.16
C SER A 99 -13.61 3.79 -7.68
N VAL A 100 -13.55 4.02 -6.36
CA VAL A 100 -13.31 5.33 -5.76
C VAL A 100 -12.00 5.94 -6.29
N ILE A 101 -10.98 5.11 -6.52
CA ILE A 101 -9.69 5.55 -7.05
C ILE A 101 -9.66 5.42 -8.58
N LEU A 102 -10.02 4.26 -9.09
CA LEU A 102 -9.85 3.93 -10.51
C LEU A 102 -10.72 4.79 -11.42
N SER A 103 -11.88 5.23 -10.97
CA SER A 103 -12.76 6.10 -11.76
C SER A 103 -12.28 7.56 -11.85
N HIS A 104 -11.36 7.97 -10.99
CA HIS A 104 -10.84 9.35 -10.92
C HIS A 104 -9.38 9.49 -11.31
N THR A 105 -8.73 8.41 -11.72
CA THR A 105 -7.31 8.38 -12.03
C THR A 105 -7.04 7.60 -13.30
N CYS A 106 -5.83 7.72 -13.82
CA CYS A 106 -5.33 6.87 -14.91
C CYS A 106 -4.23 5.95 -14.35
N ILE A 107 -4.59 5.14 -13.36
CA ILE A 107 -3.64 4.19 -12.76
C ILE A 107 -3.12 3.24 -13.85
N ARG A 108 -1.80 3.20 -14.00
CA ARG A 108 -1.12 2.40 -15.03
C ARG A 108 -0.77 1.01 -14.52
N GLN A 109 -0.57 0.87 -13.20
CA GLN A 109 -0.23 -0.41 -12.60
C GLN A 109 -0.63 -0.42 -11.13
N ILE A 110 -1.15 -1.56 -10.66
CA ILE A 110 -1.41 -1.83 -9.26
C ILE A 110 -0.28 -2.70 -8.71
N PHE A 111 0.24 -2.34 -7.55
CA PHE A 111 1.25 -3.10 -6.83
C PHE A 111 0.72 -3.51 -5.47
N CYS A 112 0.97 -4.75 -5.09
CA CYS A 112 0.58 -5.26 -3.77
C CYS A 112 1.80 -5.38 -2.87
N ASN A 113 1.73 -4.75 -1.72
CA ASN A 113 2.81 -4.76 -0.72
C ASN A 113 2.72 -6.05 0.08
N GLY A 114 3.41 -7.07 -0.38
CA GLY A 114 3.51 -8.36 0.27
C GLY A 114 2.57 -9.43 -0.29
N THR A 115 2.84 -10.67 0.09
CA THR A 115 2.12 -11.84 -0.40
C THR A 115 0.66 -11.85 0.04
N THR A 116 0.37 -11.48 1.29
CA THR A 116 -1.01 -11.47 1.80
C THR A 116 -1.87 -10.47 1.04
N SER A 117 -1.36 -9.25 0.82
CA SER A 117 -2.05 -8.25 0.02
C SER A 117 -2.35 -8.78 -1.39
N TRP A 118 -1.35 -9.41 -2.03
CA TRP A 118 -1.50 -9.94 -3.38
C TRP A 118 -2.54 -11.07 -3.45
N LYS A 119 -2.53 -11.99 -2.49
CA LYS A 119 -3.52 -13.08 -2.44
C LYS A 119 -4.93 -12.55 -2.24
N LEU A 120 -5.10 -11.57 -1.36
CA LEU A 120 -6.41 -10.94 -1.12
C LEU A 120 -6.87 -10.18 -2.35
N TYR A 121 -5.97 -9.50 -3.04
CA TYR A 121 -6.28 -8.83 -4.30
C TYR A 121 -6.76 -9.83 -5.36
N GLN A 122 -6.05 -10.94 -5.54
CA GLN A 122 -6.43 -11.98 -6.51
C GLN A 122 -7.82 -12.54 -6.21
N LYS A 123 -8.15 -12.71 -4.93
CA LYS A 123 -9.41 -13.28 -4.50
C LYS A 123 -10.59 -12.31 -4.64
N TYR A 124 -10.42 -11.07 -4.21
CA TYR A 124 -11.53 -10.14 -4.05
C TYR A 124 -11.62 -9.06 -5.11
N MET A 125 -10.52 -8.68 -5.72
CA MET A 125 -10.47 -7.51 -6.60
C MET A 125 -10.24 -7.83 -8.06
N LYS A 126 -9.35 -8.76 -8.37
CA LYS A 126 -9.06 -9.12 -9.75
C LYS A 126 -10.31 -9.61 -10.51
N PRO A 127 -11.18 -10.47 -9.92
CA PRO A 127 -12.40 -10.87 -10.63
C PRO A 127 -13.33 -9.70 -10.93
N GLN A 128 -13.35 -8.68 -10.09
CA GLN A 128 -14.23 -7.52 -10.24
C GLN A 128 -13.70 -6.48 -11.21
N TYR A 129 -12.39 -6.17 -11.12
CA TYR A 129 -11.80 -5.07 -11.88
C TYR A 129 -11.04 -5.51 -13.12
N ALA A 130 -10.71 -6.79 -13.23
CA ALA A 130 -9.97 -7.38 -14.35
C ALA A 130 -8.63 -6.68 -14.63
N VAL A 131 -7.96 -6.19 -13.57
CA VAL A 131 -6.66 -5.52 -13.64
C VAL A 131 -5.63 -6.38 -12.92
N ASP A 132 -4.52 -6.68 -13.59
CA ASP A 132 -3.43 -7.43 -12.98
C ASP A 132 -2.64 -6.58 -12.00
N ALA A 133 -2.22 -7.19 -10.89
CA ALA A 133 -1.37 -6.55 -9.90
C ALA A 133 -0.01 -7.24 -9.83
N VAL A 134 1.02 -6.46 -9.58
CA VAL A 134 2.37 -6.96 -9.35
C VAL A 134 2.60 -7.13 -7.85
N LYS A 135 3.08 -8.30 -7.44
CA LYS A 135 3.43 -8.55 -6.05
C LYS A 135 4.82 -7.99 -5.76
N LEU A 136 4.93 -7.18 -4.72
CA LEU A 136 6.21 -6.69 -4.20
C LEU A 136 6.51 -7.35 -2.85
N PRO A 137 7.79 -7.51 -2.49
CA PRO A 137 8.13 -8.01 -1.16
C PRO A 137 7.62 -7.04 -0.09
N SER A 138 7.12 -7.58 1.01
CA SER A 138 6.52 -6.79 2.09
C SER A 138 7.54 -5.88 2.76
N THR A 139 7.15 -4.63 3.02
CA THR A 139 7.94 -3.68 3.82
C THR A 139 7.77 -3.89 5.32
N SER A 140 6.89 -4.79 5.74
CA SER A 140 6.65 -5.10 7.15
C SER A 140 7.91 -5.61 7.83
N PRO A 141 8.14 -5.25 9.11
CA PRO A 141 9.25 -5.83 9.88
C PRO A 141 9.16 -7.35 10.00
N ALA A 142 7.97 -7.94 9.83
CA ALA A 142 7.79 -9.39 9.82
C ALA A 142 8.52 -10.07 8.64
N ASN A 143 8.81 -9.33 7.57
CA ASN A 143 9.59 -9.84 6.43
C ASN A 143 11.09 -9.67 6.68
N ALA A 144 11.60 -10.35 7.71
CA ALA A 144 12.98 -10.20 8.17
C ALA A 144 14.02 -10.75 7.18
N ALA A 145 13.61 -11.57 6.23
CA ALA A 145 14.52 -12.13 5.22
C ALA A 145 15.05 -11.08 4.23
N PHE A 146 14.33 -9.96 4.07
CA PHE A 146 14.72 -8.88 3.17
C PHE A 146 15.41 -7.76 3.94
N SER A 147 16.63 -7.39 3.53
CA SER A 147 17.28 -6.16 3.98
C SER A 147 16.62 -4.94 3.35
N LEU A 148 16.86 -3.76 3.90
CA LEU A 148 16.40 -2.51 3.31
C LEU A 148 16.94 -2.33 1.89
N GLU A 149 18.21 -2.65 1.66
CA GLU A 149 18.84 -2.56 0.34
C GLU A 149 18.12 -3.46 -0.67
N ARG A 150 17.85 -4.70 -0.28
CA ARG A 150 17.18 -5.65 -1.16
C ARG A 150 15.74 -5.24 -1.45
N LEU A 151 15.02 -4.75 -0.44
CA LEU A 151 13.67 -4.20 -0.64
C LEU A 151 13.69 -3.06 -1.63
N THR A 152 14.60 -2.10 -1.45
CA THR A 152 14.71 -0.94 -2.33
C THR A 152 14.99 -1.36 -3.77
N GLU A 153 15.88 -2.32 -3.96
CA GLU A 153 16.20 -2.86 -5.29
C GLU A 153 14.96 -3.51 -5.94
N GLU A 154 14.27 -4.37 -5.19
CA GLU A 154 13.07 -5.05 -5.72
C GLU A 154 11.92 -4.07 -6.00
N TRP A 155 11.77 -3.05 -5.16
CA TRP A 155 10.72 -2.04 -5.34
C TRP A 155 11.00 -1.07 -6.49
N SER A 156 12.23 -1.06 -7.03
CA SER A 156 12.58 -0.17 -8.14
C SER A 156 11.73 -0.41 -9.40
N VAL A 157 11.06 -1.54 -9.48
CA VAL A 157 10.14 -1.86 -10.60
C VAL A 157 8.97 -0.89 -10.72
N ILE A 158 8.68 -0.12 -9.67
CA ILE A 158 7.61 0.90 -9.74
C ILE A 158 8.02 2.12 -10.56
N LEU A 159 9.31 2.42 -10.65
CA LEU A 159 9.81 3.67 -11.23
C LEU A 159 9.40 3.90 -12.70
N PRO A 160 9.44 2.91 -13.60
CA PRO A 160 9.02 3.13 -14.99
C PRO A 160 7.57 3.58 -15.13
N TYR A 161 6.70 3.21 -14.18
CA TYR A 161 5.28 3.56 -14.21
C TYR A 161 5.01 4.97 -13.69
N LEU A 162 6.00 5.61 -13.08
CA LEU A 162 5.90 6.95 -12.52
C LEU A 162 6.39 8.03 -13.48
N LYS A 163 7.04 7.65 -14.59
CA LYS A 163 7.49 8.60 -15.60
C LYS A 163 6.32 9.03 -16.46
N ASN A 164 6.20 10.35 -16.69
CA ASN A 164 5.20 10.86 -17.61
C ASN A 164 5.44 10.29 -19.01
N PRO A 165 4.40 9.75 -19.66
CA PRO A 165 4.48 9.53 -21.09
C PRO A 165 4.51 10.90 -21.77
N SER A 166 5.64 11.33 -22.15
CA SER A 166 5.78 12.57 -22.89
C SER A 166 5.56 12.32 -24.37
#